data_8d19ed3b26ddc64b1b7d137d00fc3ae4
#
_entry.id   8d19ed3b26ddc64b1b7d137d00fc3ae4
#
_cell.length_a   1.000
_cell.length_b   1.000
_cell.length_c   1.000
_cell.angle_alpha   90.00
_cell.angle_beta   90.00
_cell.angle_gamma   90.00
#
_symmetry.space_group_name_H-M   'P 1'
#
loop_
_entity.id
_entity.type
_entity.pdbx_description
1 polymer ?
#
loop_
_entity_poly.entity_id
_entity_poly.type
_entity_poly.pdbx_seq_one_letter_code
_entity_poly.pdbx_strand_id
1 'polypeptide(L)'
;MILQEAISTYLAYCIEQKTLSPKTTKAYQIDLQQFAEFTRNKYDRENIRKYITQLHKQFKPKTAKRKIAALKAFTHYLMVQDIIDMNPFDKIDTSFREPIMLPKTTPFNIINAILASAYGSLKFCRTEYSRNCALRDIAVLETLFATGARVSEICTLTPDAIDLENHTLKIFGKGSKERIIQIENPDVLKALSNYFAVFQDDISCAGFFFVNKLKHRLSEQSVRAMINRYVTSIGYERHITPHMFRHSFATLLLEEDVDIRYIQRILGHSSITTTQIYTHVAMAKQKEILSVKHPRNKIKL
;
A
#
# COMPACT_ATOMS: atom_id res chain seq x y z
N MET A 1 14.35 22.30 -28.74
CA MET A 1 14.40 21.64 -27.38
C MET A 1 15.02 20.27 -27.51
N ILE A 2 16.10 20.02 -26.77
CA ILE A 2 16.66 18.66 -26.65
C ILE A 2 15.84 17.95 -25.56
N LEU A 3 15.05 16.95 -25.92
CA LEU A 3 14.09 16.31 -25.02
C LEU A 3 14.76 15.70 -23.78
N GLN A 4 15.94 15.11 -23.91
CA GLN A 4 16.69 14.52 -22.78
C GLN A 4 17.11 15.56 -21.74
N GLU A 5 17.58 16.73 -22.18
CA GLU A 5 17.94 17.83 -21.28
C GLU A 5 16.71 18.37 -20.55
N ALA A 6 15.60 18.57 -21.26
CA ALA A 6 14.34 19.01 -20.67
C ALA A 6 13.81 18.02 -19.63
N ILE A 7 13.93 16.70 -19.88
CA ILE A 7 13.56 15.65 -18.90
C ILE A 7 14.46 15.75 -17.66
N SER A 8 15.76 15.90 -17.83
CA SER A 8 16.70 16.02 -16.71
C SER A 8 16.40 17.23 -15.83
N THR A 9 16.16 18.39 -16.44
CA THR A 9 15.79 19.63 -15.74
C THR A 9 14.45 19.49 -15.02
N TYR A 10 13.46 18.84 -15.66
CA TYR A 10 12.17 18.56 -15.01
C TYR A 10 12.32 17.64 -13.80
N LEU A 11 13.16 16.61 -13.86
CA LEU A 11 13.38 15.71 -12.71
C LEU A 11 14.06 16.44 -11.56
N ALA A 12 15.01 17.33 -11.83
CA ALA A 12 15.61 18.20 -10.80
C ALA A 12 14.54 19.10 -10.17
N TYR A 13 13.70 19.75 -10.98
CA TYR A 13 12.55 20.54 -10.51
C TYR A 13 11.60 19.72 -9.61
N CYS A 14 11.32 18.48 -10.00
CA CYS A 14 10.47 17.58 -9.20
C CYS A 14 11.05 17.28 -7.81
N ILE A 15 12.38 17.18 -7.70
CA ILE A 15 13.08 16.93 -6.43
C ILE A 15 13.14 18.21 -5.60
N GLU A 16 13.64 19.29 -6.17
CA GLU A 16 14.01 20.52 -5.46
C GLU A 16 12.79 21.38 -5.11
N GLN A 17 11.87 21.57 -6.06
CA GLN A 17 10.74 22.49 -5.86
C GLN A 17 9.44 21.78 -5.53
N LYS A 18 9.15 20.62 -6.15
CA LYS A 18 7.93 19.85 -5.86
C LYS A 18 8.09 18.88 -4.73
N THR A 19 9.30 18.67 -4.21
CA THR A 19 9.61 17.75 -3.09
C THR A 19 8.96 16.37 -3.26
N LEU A 20 8.94 15.86 -4.50
CA LEU A 20 8.36 14.56 -4.78
C LEU A 20 9.19 13.43 -4.18
N SER A 21 8.50 12.37 -3.76
CA SER A 21 9.18 11.21 -3.19
C SER A 21 10.17 10.59 -4.19
N PRO A 22 11.31 10.03 -3.73
CA PRO A 22 12.27 9.34 -4.61
C PRO A 22 11.62 8.23 -5.46
N LYS A 23 10.61 7.54 -4.94
CA LYS A 23 9.84 6.52 -5.69
C LYS A 23 9.06 7.16 -6.85
N THR A 24 8.46 8.33 -6.64
CA THR A 24 7.70 9.04 -7.67
C THR A 24 8.63 9.58 -8.76
N THR A 25 9.73 10.22 -8.37
CA THR A 25 10.71 10.77 -9.31
C THR A 25 11.34 9.67 -10.16
N LYS A 26 11.69 8.53 -9.56
CA LYS A 26 12.20 7.36 -10.31
C LYS A 26 11.17 6.81 -11.30
N ALA A 27 9.89 6.77 -10.92
CA ALA A 27 8.82 6.35 -11.84
C ALA A 27 8.68 7.34 -13.02
N TYR A 28 8.72 8.65 -12.76
CA TYR A 28 8.70 9.68 -13.81
C TYR A 28 9.90 9.55 -14.72
N GLN A 29 11.09 9.35 -14.17
CA GLN A 29 12.31 9.14 -14.96
C GLN A 29 12.14 7.99 -15.94
N ILE A 30 11.73 6.82 -15.46
CA ILE A 30 11.55 5.63 -16.31
C ILE A 30 10.49 5.89 -17.39
N ASP A 31 9.37 6.51 -17.02
CA ASP A 31 8.25 6.74 -17.95
C ASP A 31 8.60 7.74 -19.04
N LEU A 32 9.30 8.81 -18.70
CA LEU A 32 9.72 9.84 -19.64
C LEU A 32 10.90 9.38 -20.54
N GLN A 33 11.82 8.59 -20.00
CA GLN A 33 12.87 7.96 -20.78
C GLN A 33 12.30 7.02 -21.85
N GLN A 34 11.35 6.15 -21.48
CA GLN A 34 10.67 5.28 -22.44
C GLN A 34 9.91 6.05 -23.53
N PHE A 35 9.32 7.20 -23.19
CA PHE A 35 8.70 8.10 -24.17
C PHE A 35 9.76 8.67 -25.12
N ALA A 36 10.87 9.17 -24.60
CA ALA A 36 11.94 9.76 -25.41
C ALA A 36 12.57 8.72 -26.38
N GLU A 37 12.80 7.51 -25.91
CA GLU A 37 13.28 6.39 -26.73
C GLU A 37 12.30 6.04 -27.84
N PHE A 38 11.00 5.87 -27.52
CA PHE A 38 9.96 5.55 -28.48
C PHE A 38 9.84 6.60 -29.59
N THR A 39 9.93 7.89 -29.23
CA THR A 39 9.76 9.01 -30.15
C THR A 39 11.07 9.45 -30.83
N ARG A 40 12.18 8.78 -30.53
CA ARG A 40 13.52 9.20 -30.97
C ARG A 40 13.81 10.66 -30.62
N ASN A 41 13.50 11.03 -29.38
CA ASN A 41 13.65 12.38 -28.82
C ASN A 41 12.81 13.48 -29.53
N LYS A 42 11.76 13.12 -30.26
CA LYS A 42 10.83 14.09 -30.86
C LYS A 42 9.63 14.30 -29.93
N TYR A 43 9.37 15.55 -29.61
CA TYR A 43 8.26 15.96 -28.76
C TYR A 43 7.25 16.78 -29.54
N ASP A 44 6.21 16.15 -30.02
CA ASP A 44 5.11 16.76 -30.78
C ASP A 44 3.81 15.98 -30.59
N ARG A 45 2.70 16.55 -31.04
CA ARG A 45 1.35 15.96 -30.88
C ARG A 45 1.23 14.59 -31.56
N GLU A 46 1.83 14.40 -32.71
CA GLU A 46 1.73 13.14 -33.46
C GLU A 46 2.46 12.01 -32.74
N ASN A 47 3.66 12.27 -32.25
CA ASN A 47 4.45 11.29 -31.49
C ASN A 47 3.78 10.95 -30.15
N ILE A 48 3.18 11.93 -29.46
CA ILE A 48 2.40 11.67 -28.25
C ILE A 48 1.20 10.76 -28.55
N ARG A 49 0.46 11.03 -29.65
CA ARG A 49 -0.67 10.17 -30.07
C ARG A 49 -0.22 8.75 -30.37
N LYS A 50 0.87 8.58 -31.13
CA LYS A 50 1.47 7.25 -31.42
C LYS A 50 1.87 6.53 -30.14
N TYR A 51 2.51 7.23 -29.22
CA TYR A 51 2.91 6.65 -27.93
C TYR A 51 1.71 6.21 -27.09
N ILE A 52 0.66 7.02 -26.99
CA ILE A 52 -0.58 6.64 -26.29
C ILE A 52 -1.17 5.38 -26.90
N THR A 53 -1.25 5.30 -28.24
CA THR A 53 -1.72 4.08 -28.93
C THR A 53 -0.88 2.87 -28.62
N GLN A 54 0.45 3.04 -28.54
CA GLN A 54 1.38 1.98 -28.13
C GLN A 54 1.16 1.53 -26.68
N LEU A 55 0.93 2.49 -25.77
CA LEU A 55 0.64 2.21 -24.37
C LEU A 55 -0.62 1.38 -24.20
N HIS A 56 -1.67 1.65 -24.97
CA HIS A 56 -2.91 0.86 -24.97
C HIS A 56 -2.70 -0.60 -25.39
N LYS A 57 -1.79 -0.82 -26.35
CA LYS A 57 -1.50 -2.17 -26.85
C LYS A 57 -0.61 -3.00 -25.93
N GLN A 58 0.36 -2.36 -25.27
CA GLN A 58 1.43 -3.07 -24.55
C GLN A 58 1.20 -3.16 -23.04
N PHE A 59 0.47 -2.22 -22.45
CA PHE A 59 0.39 -2.11 -20.99
C PHE A 59 -1.04 -2.28 -20.49
N LYS A 60 -1.17 -2.79 -19.26
CA LYS A 60 -2.43 -2.78 -18.53
C LYS A 60 -2.91 -1.33 -18.33
N PRO A 61 -4.22 -1.07 -18.33
CA PRO A 61 -4.80 0.29 -18.24
C PRO A 61 -4.20 1.15 -17.13
N LYS A 62 -4.02 0.60 -15.94
CA LYS A 62 -3.42 1.32 -14.80
C LYS A 62 -1.98 1.77 -15.06
N THR A 63 -1.17 0.95 -15.72
CA THR A 63 0.22 1.30 -16.08
C THR A 63 0.24 2.37 -17.17
N ALA A 64 -0.58 2.22 -18.21
CA ALA A 64 -0.69 3.19 -19.28
C ALA A 64 -1.15 4.56 -18.75
N LYS A 65 -2.17 4.58 -17.88
CA LYS A 65 -2.67 5.82 -17.23
C LYS A 65 -1.59 6.52 -16.41
N ARG A 66 -0.76 5.77 -15.65
CA ARG A 66 0.37 6.33 -14.90
C ARG A 66 1.39 6.98 -15.83
N LYS A 67 1.75 6.32 -16.94
CA LYS A 67 2.71 6.83 -17.93
C LYS A 67 2.20 8.11 -18.60
N ILE A 68 0.92 8.14 -18.97
CA ILE A 68 0.30 9.34 -19.54
C ILE A 68 0.25 10.47 -18.50
N ALA A 69 -0.03 10.16 -17.23
CA ALA A 69 -0.03 11.17 -16.17
C ALA A 69 1.38 11.79 -15.97
N ALA A 70 2.44 10.97 -16.02
CA ALA A 70 3.82 11.45 -15.96
C ALA A 70 4.14 12.38 -17.15
N LEU A 71 3.71 12.01 -18.37
CA LEU A 71 3.93 12.83 -19.56
C LEU A 71 3.12 14.12 -19.52
N LYS A 72 1.87 14.08 -19.04
CA LYS A 72 1.06 15.31 -18.84
C LYS A 72 1.68 16.26 -17.81
N ALA A 73 2.22 15.71 -16.71
CA ALA A 73 2.90 16.52 -15.69
C ALA A 73 4.18 17.19 -16.27
N PHE A 74 4.94 16.47 -17.09
CA PHE A 74 6.06 17.00 -17.81
C PHE A 74 5.65 18.09 -18.81
N THR A 75 4.60 17.84 -19.60
CA THR A 75 4.03 18.85 -20.53
C THR A 75 3.64 20.13 -19.80
N HIS A 76 2.96 20.00 -18.67
CA HIS A 76 2.58 21.16 -17.86
C HIS A 76 3.80 21.96 -17.40
N TYR A 77 4.87 21.25 -16.98
CA TYR A 77 6.14 21.91 -16.64
C TYR A 77 6.72 22.68 -17.82
N LEU A 78 6.76 22.07 -19.02
CA LEU A 78 7.28 22.74 -20.22
C LEU A 78 6.49 24.01 -20.58
N MET A 79 5.17 24.00 -20.38
CA MET A 79 4.32 25.17 -20.57
C MET A 79 4.59 26.27 -19.53
N VAL A 80 4.71 25.89 -18.26
CA VAL A 80 5.00 26.84 -17.15
C VAL A 80 6.37 27.51 -17.30
N GLN A 81 7.32 26.82 -17.96
CA GLN A 81 8.65 27.34 -18.24
C GLN A 81 8.76 28.02 -19.62
N ASP A 82 7.64 28.27 -20.30
CA ASP A 82 7.56 28.88 -21.62
C ASP A 82 8.45 28.19 -22.68
N ILE A 83 8.69 26.88 -22.50
CA ILE A 83 9.45 26.05 -23.44
C ILE A 83 8.58 25.62 -24.62
N ILE A 84 7.29 25.53 -24.42
CA ILE A 84 6.26 25.26 -25.42
C ILE A 84 5.06 26.19 -25.22
N ASP A 85 4.51 26.72 -26.30
CA ASP A 85 3.41 27.67 -26.28
C ASP A 85 2.02 27.00 -26.24
N MET A 86 1.92 25.77 -26.73
CA MET A 86 0.65 25.06 -26.84
C MET A 86 0.74 23.69 -26.20
N ASN A 87 -0.36 23.27 -25.54
CA ASN A 87 -0.45 21.95 -24.98
C ASN A 87 -0.65 20.87 -26.08
N PRO A 88 0.32 19.98 -26.33
CA PRO A 88 0.18 18.97 -27.37
C PRO A 88 -0.89 17.91 -27.05
N PHE A 89 -1.38 17.85 -25.81
CA PHE A 89 -2.48 16.95 -25.42
C PHE A 89 -3.86 17.50 -25.81
N ASP A 90 -3.98 18.77 -26.19
CA ASP A 90 -5.24 19.32 -26.66
C ASP A 90 -5.76 18.50 -27.85
N LYS A 91 -7.03 18.09 -27.77
CA LYS A 91 -7.69 17.20 -28.75
C LYS A 91 -7.10 15.78 -28.85
N ILE A 92 -6.38 15.30 -27.82
CA ILE A 92 -6.02 13.90 -27.70
C ILE A 92 -6.88 13.26 -26.59
N ASP A 93 -7.69 12.27 -26.95
CA ASP A 93 -8.40 11.48 -25.96
C ASP A 93 -7.40 10.57 -25.19
N THR A 94 -7.35 10.77 -23.89
CA THR A 94 -6.51 9.99 -22.97
C THR A 94 -7.34 9.17 -22.00
N SER A 95 -8.63 8.98 -22.28
CA SER A 95 -9.53 8.22 -21.46
C SER A 95 -9.22 6.71 -21.53
N PHE A 96 -9.34 6.03 -20.40
CA PHE A 96 -9.21 4.59 -20.29
C PHE A 96 -10.44 4.05 -19.60
N ARG A 97 -11.07 3.06 -20.19
CA ARG A 97 -12.04 2.22 -19.48
C ARG A 97 -11.29 1.23 -18.59
N GLU A 98 -11.28 1.47 -17.31
CA GLU A 98 -10.76 0.52 -16.34
C GLU A 98 -11.92 -0.34 -15.84
N PRO A 99 -11.86 -1.68 -15.98
CA PRO A 99 -12.81 -2.52 -15.28
C PRO A 99 -12.64 -2.33 -13.77
N ILE A 100 -13.77 -2.16 -13.07
CA ILE A 100 -13.75 -2.13 -11.60
C ILE A 100 -13.34 -3.52 -11.13
N MET A 101 -12.09 -3.65 -10.70
CA MET A 101 -11.57 -4.88 -10.12
C MET A 101 -11.80 -4.86 -8.61
N LEU A 102 -12.51 -5.85 -8.11
CA LEU A 102 -12.65 -6.04 -6.68
C LEU A 102 -11.29 -6.30 -6.03
N PRO A 103 -11.03 -5.76 -4.84
CA PRO A 103 -9.81 -6.05 -4.10
C PRO A 103 -9.68 -7.55 -3.86
N LYS A 104 -8.47 -8.06 -4.07
CA LYS A 104 -8.17 -9.43 -3.67
C LYS A 104 -7.98 -9.45 -2.16
N THR A 105 -8.83 -10.16 -1.46
CA THR A 105 -8.74 -10.42 -0.03
C THR A 105 -8.11 -11.80 0.22
N THR A 106 -7.54 -11.97 1.39
CA THR A 106 -7.13 -13.28 1.91
C THR A 106 -8.24 -13.79 2.82
N PRO A 107 -8.78 -14.99 2.62
CA PRO A 107 -9.79 -15.56 3.51
C PRO A 107 -9.29 -15.62 4.97
N PHE A 108 -10.19 -15.43 5.93
CA PHE A 108 -9.85 -15.40 7.36
C PHE A 108 -9.14 -16.67 7.82
N ASN A 109 -9.61 -17.85 7.39
CA ASN A 109 -8.98 -19.14 7.73
C ASN A 109 -7.53 -19.24 7.24
N ILE A 110 -7.19 -18.61 6.10
CA ILE A 110 -5.81 -18.57 5.58
C ILE A 110 -4.94 -17.61 6.41
N ILE A 111 -5.48 -16.46 6.81
CA ILE A 111 -4.78 -15.53 7.71
C ILE A 111 -4.48 -16.22 9.03
N ASN A 112 -5.48 -16.91 9.61
CA ASN A 112 -5.32 -17.68 10.84
C ASN A 112 -4.26 -18.78 10.68
N ALA A 113 -4.26 -19.52 9.56
CA ALA A 113 -3.26 -20.54 9.28
C ALA A 113 -1.83 -19.97 9.17
N ILE A 114 -1.67 -18.79 8.55
CA ILE A 114 -0.39 -18.09 8.47
C ILE A 114 0.11 -17.70 9.86
N LEU A 115 -0.74 -17.12 10.70
CA LEU A 115 -0.41 -16.77 12.08
C LEU A 115 -0.07 -18.03 12.89
N ALA A 116 -0.90 -19.07 12.81
CA ALA A 116 -0.66 -20.35 13.50
C ALA A 116 0.68 -20.97 13.07
N SER A 117 1.04 -20.93 11.79
CA SER A 117 2.33 -21.39 11.29
C SER A 117 3.50 -20.56 11.85
N ALA A 118 3.34 -19.23 11.94
CA ALA A 118 4.35 -18.36 12.52
C ALA A 118 4.57 -18.66 14.01
N TYR A 119 3.51 -18.76 14.80
CA TYR A 119 3.60 -19.17 16.21
C TYR A 119 4.15 -20.60 16.37
N GLY A 120 3.72 -21.52 15.52
CA GLY A 120 4.22 -22.89 15.50
C GLY A 120 5.72 -22.97 15.24
N SER A 121 6.27 -22.06 14.44
CA SER A 121 7.70 -22.03 14.12
C SER A 121 8.59 -21.84 15.34
N LEU A 122 8.11 -21.18 16.41
CA LEU A 122 8.84 -21.02 17.67
C LEU A 122 9.20 -22.35 18.31
N LYS A 123 8.35 -23.38 18.17
CA LYS A 123 8.57 -24.71 18.75
C LYS A 123 9.73 -25.47 18.10
N PHE A 124 10.08 -25.09 16.87
CA PHE A 124 11.11 -25.75 16.07
C PHE A 124 12.41 -24.95 15.96
N CYS A 125 12.50 -23.80 16.65
CA CYS A 125 13.70 -22.99 16.67
C CYS A 125 14.82 -23.70 17.48
N ARG A 126 15.94 -24.04 16.78
CA ARG A 126 17.10 -24.69 17.38
C ARG A 126 18.18 -23.71 17.83
N THR A 127 18.13 -22.48 17.36
CA THR A 127 19.10 -21.43 17.67
C THR A 127 18.38 -20.19 18.16
N GLU A 128 19.06 -19.41 18.99
CA GLU A 128 18.55 -18.11 19.44
C GLU A 128 18.24 -17.20 18.24
N TYR A 129 19.10 -17.19 17.25
CA TYR A 129 18.87 -16.45 16.01
C TYR A 129 17.54 -16.84 15.33
N SER A 130 17.25 -18.13 15.19
CA SER A 130 16.00 -18.57 14.56
C SER A 130 14.78 -18.17 15.40
N ARG A 131 14.89 -18.24 16.73
CA ARG A 131 13.85 -17.80 17.66
C ARG A 131 13.59 -16.31 17.55
N ASN A 132 14.63 -15.49 17.54
CA ASN A 132 14.52 -14.04 17.41
C ASN A 132 13.88 -13.64 16.06
N CYS A 133 14.25 -14.32 14.97
CA CYS A 133 13.59 -14.15 13.68
C CYS A 133 12.09 -14.47 13.74
N ALA A 134 11.72 -15.57 14.40
CA ALA A 134 10.32 -15.97 14.54
C ALA A 134 9.51 -14.97 15.39
N LEU A 135 10.07 -14.48 16.50
CA LEU A 135 9.44 -13.43 17.32
C LEU A 135 9.18 -12.15 16.53
N ARG A 136 10.18 -11.71 15.76
CA ARG A 136 10.00 -10.54 14.87
C ARG A 136 8.91 -10.79 13.85
N ASP A 137 8.92 -11.92 13.19
CA ASP A 137 7.97 -12.25 12.13
C ASP A 137 6.54 -12.31 12.66
N ILE A 138 6.33 -12.88 13.85
CA ILE A 138 5.04 -12.89 14.54
C ILE A 138 4.59 -11.46 14.84
N ALA A 139 5.44 -10.63 15.45
CA ALA A 139 5.10 -9.25 15.77
C ALA A 139 4.74 -8.44 14.53
N VAL A 140 5.44 -8.63 13.40
CA VAL A 140 5.13 -7.97 12.12
C VAL A 140 3.78 -8.43 11.56
N LEU A 141 3.50 -9.74 11.56
CA LEU A 141 2.25 -10.30 11.06
C LEU A 141 1.05 -9.84 11.89
N GLU A 142 1.17 -9.91 13.21
CA GLU A 142 0.14 -9.41 14.14
C GLU A 142 -0.14 -7.93 13.93
N THR A 143 0.91 -7.11 13.83
CA THR A 143 0.74 -5.66 13.60
C THR A 143 0.09 -5.38 12.25
N LEU A 144 0.47 -6.08 11.18
CA LEU A 144 -0.15 -5.92 9.86
C LEU A 144 -1.63 -6.23 9.88
N PHE A 145 -2.02 -7.32 10.56
CA PHE A 145 -3.42 -7.76 10.61
C PHE A 145 -4.24 -6.93 11.60
N ALA A 146 -3.73 -6.63 12.78
CA ALA A 146 -4.45 -5.86 13.79
C ALA A 146 -4.71 -4.40 13.40
N THR A 147 -3.85 -3.82 12.55
CA THR A 147 -3.94 -2.38 12.23
C THR A 147 -4.37 -2.09 10.80
N GLY A 148 -4.29 -3.07 9.91
CA GLY A 148 -4.46 -2.87 8.48
C GLY A 148 -3.47 -1.85 7.88
N ALA A 149 -2.35 -1.55 8.56
CA ALA A 149 -1.36 -0.59 8.10
C ALA A 149 -0.70 -1.01 6.77
N ARG A 150 -0.16 -0.03 6.02
CA ARG A 150 0.64 -0.35 4.85
C ARG A 150 1.98 -0.94 5.27
N VAL A 151 2.52 -1.87 4.48
CA VAL A 151 3.83 -2.46 4.78
C VAL A 151 4.93 -1.41 4.92
N SER A 152 4.89 -0.33 4.15
CA SER A 152 5.84 0.78 4.27
C SER A 152 5.68 1.52 5.60
N GLU A 153 4.46 1.69 6.09
CA GLU A 153 4.18 2.32 7.38
C GLU A 153 4.75 1.46 8.53
N ILE A 154 4.52 0.14 8.48
CA ILE A 154 5.08 -0.80 9.46
C ILE A 154 6.62 -0.77 9.45
N CYS A 155 7.23 -0.78 8.27
CA CYS A 155 8.69 -0.75 8.15
C CYS A 155 9.33 0.57 8.59
N THR A 156 8.57 1.65 8.69
CA THR A 156 9.06 2.98 9.10
C THR A 156 8.61 3.39 10.50
N LEU A 157 7.99 2.49 11.26
CA LEU A 157 7.64 2.76 12.65
C LEU A 157 8.91 3.05 13.47
N THR A 158 8.86 4.14 14.23
CA THR A 158 9.89 4.50 15.19
C THR A 158 9.56 3.93 16.58
N PRO A 159 10.51 3.81 17.49
CA PRO A 159 10.25 3.28 18.84
C PRO A 159 9.16 4.05 19.59
N ASP A 160 9.17 5.37 19.49
CA ASP A 160 8.21 6.29 20.10
C ASP A 160 6.80 6.24 19.47
N ALA A 161 6.67 5.58 18.33
CA ALA A 161 5.37 5.40 17.69
C ALA A 161 4.54 4.27 18.32
N ILE A 162 5.14 3.42 19.16
CA ILE A 162 4.47 2.31 19.83
C ILE A 162 4.52 2.53 21.33
N ASP A 163 3.36 2.70 21.92
CA ASP A 163 3.18 2.80 23.36
C ASP A 163 2.48 1.52 23.83
N LEU A 164 3.27 0.61 24.42
CA LEU A 164 2.78 -0.67 24.91
C LEU A 164 2.02 -0.53 26.25
N GLU A 165 2.23 0.55 27.01
CA GLU A 165 1.53 0.81 28.27
C GLU A 165 0.12 1.33 28.01
N ASN A 166 -0.01 2.27 27.05
CA ASN A 166 -1.29 2.87 26.67
C ASN A 166 -1.94 2.12 25.48
N HIS A 167 -1.35 1.03 25.02
CA HIS A 167 -1.85 0.19 23.92
C HIS A 167 -2.08 0.96 22.62
N THR A 168 -1.22 1.94 22.30
CA THR A 168 -1.38 2.77 21.12
C THR A 168 -0.28 2.60 20.10
N LEU A 169 -0.65 2.71 18.84
CA LEU A 169 0.26 2.72 17.70
C LEU A 169 0.01 3.98 16.87
N LYS A 170 1.00 4.86 16.78
CA LYS A 170 0.98 6.06 15.97
C LYS A 170 1.57 5.78 14.58
N ILE A 171 0.77 5.96 13.55
CA ILE A 171 1.18 5.70 12.18
C ILE A 171 1.25 7.00 11.38
N PHE A 172 2.39 7.24 10.75
CA PHE A 172 2.61 8.36 9.84
C PHE A 172 2.26 7.94 8.40
N GLY A 173 1.23 8.55 7.85
CA GLY A 173 0.77 8.31 6.49
C GLY A 173 1.37 9.26 5.45
N LYS A 174 1.00 9.09 4.20
CA LYS A 174 1.40 9.98 3.10
C LYS A 174 0.91 11.42 3.35
N GLY A 175 1.81 12.40 3.20
CA GLY A 175 1.50 13.82 3.39
C GLY A 175 1.47 14.22 4.88
N SER A 176 2.30 13.58 5.72
CA SER A 176 2.44 13.89 7.15
C SER A 176 1.14 13.80 7.96
N LYS A 177 0.17 13.03 7.47
CA LYS A 177 -1.06 12.75 8.23
C LYS A 177 -0.79 11.63 9.22
N GLU A 178 -0.99 11.95 10.50
CA GLU A 178 -0.86 10.98 11.59
C GLU A 178 -2.21 10.35 11.89
N ARG A 179 -2.18 9.09 12.32
CA ARG A 179 -3.31 8.41 12.94
C ARG A 179 -2.86 7.53 14.09
N ILE A 180 -3.65 7.50 15.14
CA ILE A 180 -3.44 6.63 16.28
C ILE A 180 -4.41 5.46 16.17
N ILE A 181 -3.90 4.25 16.37
CA ILE A 181 -4.67 3.01 16.39
C ILE A 181 -4.53 2.40 17.79
N GLN A 182 -5.66 2.06 18.41
CA GLN A 182 -5.70 1.31 19.67
C GLN A 182 -5.47 -0.17 19.38
N ILE A 183 -4.64 -0.82 20.18
CA ILE A 183 -4.34 -2.24 20.10
C ILE A 183 -4.81 -2.90 21.40
N GLU A 184 -6.06 -3.36 21.40
CA GLU A 184 -6.67 -3.95 22.59
C GLU A 184 -6.53 -5.48 22.64
N ASN A 185 -6.15 -6.13 21.55
CA ASN A 185 -6.02 -7.57 21.50
C ASN A 185 -4.77 -8.03 22.29
N PRO A 186 -4.92 -8.91 23.31
CA PRO A 186 -3.84 -9.30 24.19
C PRO A 186 -2.74 -10.11 23.48
N ASP A 187 -3.07 -10.89 22.44
CA ASP A 187 -2.10 -11.66 21.69
C ASP A 187 -1.19 -10.75 20.86
N VAL A 188 -1.74 -9.69 20.27
CA VAL A 188 -0.97 -8.67 19.55
C VAL A 188 -0.03 -7.93 20.49
N LEU A 189 -0.52 -7.49 21.65
CA LEU A 189 0.29 -6.82 22.67
C LEU A 189 1.42 -7.72 23.15
N LYS A 190 1.12 -8.98 23.44
CA LYS A 190 2.11 -9.98 23.85
C LYS A 190 3.18 -10.22 22.77
N ALA A 191 2.77 -10.29 21.50
CA ALA A 191 3.71 -10.44 20.40
C ALA A 191 4.66 -9.26 20.28
N LEU A 192 4.14 -8.04 20.40
CA LEU A 192 4.93 -6.80 20.38
C LEU A 192 5.87 -6.71 21.58
N SER A 193 5.39 -7.02 22.80
CA SER A 193 6.19 -7.01 24.03
C SER A 193 7.32 -8.04 23.98
N ASN A 194 7.03 -9.27 23.51
CA ASN A 194 8.05 -10.31 23.37
C ASN A 194 9.13 -9.92 22.35
N TYR A 195 8.73 -9.29 21.25
CA TYR A 195 9.67 -8.77 20.26
C TYR A 195 10.52 -7.64 20.85
N PHE A 196 9.89 -6.67 21.50
CA PHE A 196 10.55 -5.51 22.09
C PHE A 196 11.58 -5.93 23.13
N ALA A 197 11.23 -6.86 24.03
CA ALA A 197 12.12 -7.37 25.08
C ALA A 197 13.42 -7.96 24.53
N VAL A 198 13.37 -8.59 23.35
CA VAL A 198 14.56 -9.19 22.71
C VAL A 198 15.36 -8.21 21.87
N PHE A 199 14.70 -7.23 21.26
CA PHE A 199 15.32 -6.34 20.26
C PHE A 199 15.52 -4.91 20.76
N GLN A 200 15.32 -4.62 22.04
CA GLN A 200 15.33 -3.26 22.60
C GLN A 200 16.60 -2.47 22.22
N ASP A 201 17.78 -3.09 22.36
CA ASP A 201 19.07 -2.45 22.03
C ASP A 201 19.20 -2.19 20.53
N ASP A 202 18.79 -3.17 19.70
CA ASP A 202 18.83 -3.05 18.23
C ASP A 202 17.84 -1.99 17.73
N ILE A 203 16.66 -1.91 18.33
CA ILE A 203 15.63 -0.90 18.07
C ILE A 203 16.17 0.49 18.39
N SER A 204 16.76 0.67 19.56
CA SER A 204 17.31 1.96 20.01
C SER A 204 18.44 2.42 19.10
N CYS A 205 19.32 1.50 18.70
CA CYS A 205 20.43 1.80 17.80
C CYS A 205 19.96 2.14 16.38
N ALA A 206 18.97 1.40 15.85
CA ALA A 206 18.48 1.58 14.49
C ALA A 206 17.54 2.79 14.33
N GLY A 207 16.86 3.24 15.40
CA GLY A 207 15.82 4.26 15.36
C GLY A 207 14.53 3.80 14.67
N PHE A 208 14.36 2.49 14.45
CA PHE A 208 13.16 1.88 13.88
C PHE A 208 12.69 0.72 14.74
N PHE A 209 11.38 0.60 14.93
CA PHE A 209 10.83 -0.46 15.77
C PHE A 209 11.05 -1.86 15.17
N PHE A 210 10.83 -2.06 13.87
CA PHE A 210 11.11 -3.35 13.24
C PHE A 210 12.48 -3.35 12.56
N VAL A 211 13.38 -4.20 13.05
CA VAL A 211 14.76 -4.32 12.58
C VAL A 211 15.02 -5.65 11.88
N ASN A 212 15.99 -5.65 10.98
CA ASN A 212 16.49 -6.83 10.30
C ASN A 212 17.69 -7.44 11.05
N LYS A 213 18.23 -8.55 10.54
CA LYS A 213 19.40 -9.24 11.11
C LYS A 213 20.68 -8.42 11.18
N LEU A 214 20.77 -7.33 10.40
CA LEU A 214 21.92 -6.42 10.37
C LEU A 214 21.68 -5.19 11.28
N LYS A 215 20.66 -5.23 12.13
CA LYS A 215 20.28 -4.13 13.03
C LYS A 215 19.88 -2.85 12.29
N HIS A 216 19.44 -2.98 11.05
CA HIS A 216 18.89 -1.90 10.25
C HIS A 216 17.38 -2.04 10.11
N ARG A 217 16.74 -0.99 9.64
CA ARG A 217 15.31 -0.97 9.33
C ARG A 217 14.89 -2.21 8.51
N LEU A 218 13.81 -2.88 8.92
CA LEU A 218 13.22 -3.98 8.18
C LEU A 218 12.69 -3.46 6.83
N SER A 219 13.05 -4.14 5.73
CA SER A 219 12.62 -3.73 4.39
C SER A 219 11.24 -4.29 4.04
N GLU A 220 10.48 -3.55 3.23
CA GLU A 220 9.20 -4.04 2.69
C GLU A 220 9.36 -5.36 1.92
N GLN A 221 10.50 -5.56 1.26
CA GLN A 221 10.80 -6.79 0.52
C GLN A 221 11.02 -7.96 1.47
N SER A 222 11.69 -7.75 2.60
CA SER A 222 11.86 -8.78 3.65
C SER A 222 10.51 -9.21 4.22
N VAL A 223 9.59 -8.26 4.46
CA VAL A 223 8.23 -8.57 4.92
C VAL A 223 7.47 -9.40 3.87
N ARG A 224 7.56 -9.04 2.58
CA ARG A 224 6.93 -9.83 1.51
C ARG A 224 7.50 -11.24 1.41
N ALA A 225 8.82 -11.38 1.52
CA ALA A 225 9.49 -12.69 1.51
C ALA A 225 9.08 -13.53 2.73
N MET A 226 8.98 -12.90 3.91
CA MET A 226 8.50 -13.53 5.13
C MET A 226 7.07 -14.07 4.98
N ILE A 227 6.14 -13.25 4.51
CA ILE A 227 4.75 -13.68 4.27
C ILE A 227 4.73 -14.86 3.29
N ASN A 228 5.45 -14.77 2.16
CA ASN A 228 5.51 -15.86 1.20
C ASN A 228 6.04 -17.17 1.81
N ARG A 229 7.04 -17.10 2.69
CA ARG A 229 7.55 -18.28 3.39
C ARG A 229 6.46 -18.99 4.23
N TYR A 230 5.69 -18.23 5.01
CA TYR A 230 4.58 -18.78 5.78
C TYR A 230 3.41 -19.27 4.91
N VAL A 231 3.14 -18.57 3.80
CA VAL A 231 2.14 -19.04 2.81
C VAL A 231 2.55 -20.38 2.20
N THR A 232 3.82 -20.52 1.84
CA THR A 232 4.35 -21.80 1.32
C THR A 232 4.30 -22.89 2.38
N SER A 233 4.62 -22.60 3.66
CA SER A 233 4.62 -23.59 4.73
C SER A 233 3.25 -24.17 5.05
N ILE A 234 2.16 -23.45 4.75
CA ILE A 234 0.78 -23.93 4.89
C ILE A 234 0.23 -24.58 3.60
N GLY A 235 1.04 -24.72 2.56
CA GLY A 235 0.62 -25.32 1.28
C GLY A 235 -0.38 -24.49 0.48
N TYR A 236 -0.45 -23.16 0.71
CA TYR A 236 -1.37 -22.31 -0.03
C TYR A 236 -0.74 -21.79 -1.33
N GLU A 237 -1.33 -22.14 -2.48
CA GLU A 237 -0.73 -21.87 -3.80
C GLU A 237 -0.86 -20.42 -4.28
N ARG A 238 -1.82 -19.64 -3.71
CA ARG A 238 -2.03 -18.27 -4.17
C ARG A 238 -1.04 -17.32 -3.51
N HIS A 239 -0.51 -16.40 -4.32
CA HIS A 239 0.37 -15.35 -3.81
C HIS A 239 -0.38 -14.38 -2.91
N ILE A 240 0.09 -14.21 -1.67
CA ILE A 240 -0.45 -13.27 -0.69
C ILE A 240 0.50 -12.09 -0.52
N THR A 241 -0.06 -10.89 -0.46
CA THR A 241 0.69 -9.65 -0.28
C THR A 241 0.24 -8.91 0.99
N PRO A 242 1.08 -8.04 1.58
CA PRO A 242 0.66 -7.19 2.70
C PRO A 242 -0.58 -6.35 2.41
N HIS A 243 -0.79 -5.95 1.15
CA HIS A 243 -2.00 -5.23 0.76
C HIS A 243 -3.26 -6.09 0.87
N MET A 244 -3.14 -7.39 0.65
CA MET A 244 -4.28 -8.32 0.83
C MET A 244 -4.64 -8.46 2.31
N PHE A 245 -3.67 -8.47 3.24
CA PHE A 245 -3.96 -8.39 4.68
C PHE A 245 -4.78 -7.14 5.02
N ARG A 246 -4.36 -5.98 4.52
CA ARG A 246 -5.08 -4.73 4.73
C ARG A 246 -6.48 -4.75 4.13
N HIS A 247 -6.65 -5.34 2.94
CA HIS A 247 -7.96 -5.50 2.33
C HIS A 247 -8.84 -6.44 3.13
N SER A 248 -8.28 -7.55 3.61
CA SER A 248 -9.01 -8.51 4.45
C SER A 248 -9.42 -7.87 5.78
N PHE A 249 -8.54 -7.12 6.44
CA PHE A 249 -8.87 -6.35 7.65
C PHE A 249 -10.08 -5.42 7.41
N ALA A 250 -10.06 -4.64 6.33
CA ALA A 250 -11.16 -3.74 6.01
C ALA A 250 -12.46 -4.48 5.71
N THR A 251 -12.39 -5.61 4.98
CA THR A 251 -13.55 -6.42 4.62
C THR A 251 -14.16 -7.08 5.85
N LEU A 252 -13.33 -7.67 6.71
CA LEU A 252 -13.79 -8.30 7.95
C LEU A 252 -14.46 -7.31 8.90
N LEU A 253 -13.92 -6.09 9.04
CA LEU A 253 -14.59 -5.04 9.82
C LEU A 253 -15.95 -4.64 9.25
N LEU A 254 -16.09 -4.60 7.91
CA LEU A 254 -17.39 -4.35 7.28
C LEU A 254 -18.38 -5.50 7.48
N GLU A 255 -17.89 -6.73 7.48
CA GLU A 255 -18.71 -7.92 7.80
C GLU A 255 -19.23 -7.88 9.24
N GLU A 256 -18.47 -7.27 10.15
CA GLU A 256 -18.86 -7.00 11.55
C GLU A 256 -19.65 -5.69 11.75
N ASP A 257 -20.26 -5.16 10.70
CA ASP A 257 -21.11 -3.95 10.73
C ASP A 257 -20.40 -2.64 11.14
N VAL A 258 -19.05 -2.59 11.06
CA VAL A 258 -18.31 -1.35 11.36
C VAL A 258 -18.55 -0.32 10.25
N ASP A 259 -18.95 0.89 10.61
CA ASP A 259 -19.20 1.98 9.64
C ASP A 259 -17.94 2.25 8.80
N ILE A 260 -18.11 2.32 7.50
CA ILE A 260 -17.05 2.53 6.51
C ILE A 260 -16.21 3.79 6.79
N ARG A 261 -16.78 4.80 7.45
CA ARG A 261 -16.06 6.03 7.85
C ARG A 261 -15.03 5.76 8.94
N TYR A 262 -15.33 4.86 9.90
CA TYR A 262 -14.34 4.44 10.90
C TYR A 262 -13.23 3.62 10.26
N ILE A 263 -13.57 2.69 9.37
CA ILE A 263 -12.59 1.90 8.62
C ILE A 263 -11.67 2.83 7.80
N GLN A 264 -12.23 3.85 7.15
CA GLN A 264 -11.48 4.86 6.42
C GLN A 264 -10.48 5.60 7.31
N ARG A 265 -10.89 5.99 8.53
CA ARG A 265 -10.02 6.66 9.50
C ARG A 265 -8.89 5.74 9.97
N ILE A 266 -9.22 4.51 10.38
CA ILE A 266 -8.23 3.50 10.82
C ILE A 266 -7.20 3.25 9.72
N LEU A 267 -7.66 3.08 8.48
CA LEU A 267 -6.78 2.85 7.35
C LEU A 267 -6.00 4.09 6.88
N GLY A 268 -6.43 5.30 7.22
CA GLY A 268 -5.84 6.55 6.74
C GLY A 268 -6.01 6.73 5.23
N HIS A 269 -7.22 6.48 4.71
CA HIS A 269 -7.56 6.73 3.32
C HIS A 269 -7.92 8.21 3.14
N SER A 270 -7.23 8.89 2.24
CA SER A 270 -7.50 10.30 1.91
C SER A 270 -8.79 10.51 1.09
N SER A 271 -9.31 9.43 0.48
CA SER A 271 -10.51 9.46 -0.33
C SER A 271 -11.44 8.30 0.01
N ILE A 272 -12.73 8.59 0.13
CA ILE A 272 -13.80 7.60 0.25
C ILE A 272 -13.80 6.63 -0.92
N THR A 273 -13.46 7.08 -2.13
CA THR A 273 -13.39 6.23 -3.33
C THR A 273 -12.47 5.02 -3.14
N THR A 274 -11.40 5.17 -2.34
CA THR A 274 -10.50 4.05 -2.02
C THR A 274 -11.17 3.03 -1.08
N THR A 275 -12.17 3.46 -0.30
CA THR A 275 -12.92 2.61 0.62
C THR A 275 -14.20 2.08 -0.03
N GLN A 276 -14.74 2.77 -1.03
CA GLN A 276 -15.89 2.34 -1.83
C GLN A 276 -15.66 1.02 -2.59
N ILE A 277 -14.42 0.60 -2.77
CA ILE A 277 -14.08 -0.71 -3.37
C ILE A 277 -14.69 -1.86 -2.55
N TYR A 278 -14.99 -1.63 -1.26
CA TYR A 278 -15.60 -2.60 -0.36
C TYR A 278 -17.14 -2.59 -0.39
N THR A 279 -17.78 -1.70 -1.16
CA THR A 279 -19.26 -1.58 -1.21
C THR A 279 -19.96 -2.83 -1.75
N HIS A 280 -19.26 -3.71 -2.47
CA HIS A 280 -19.84 -4.99 -2.90
C HIS A 280 -20.08 -5.96 -1.73
N VAL A 281 -19.24 -5.89 -0.67
CA VAL A 281 -19.49 -6.62 0.60
C VAL A 281 -20.73 -6.04 1.28
N ALA A 282 -20.88 -4.70 1.23
CA ALA A 282 -22.05 -4.02 1.75
C ALA A 282 -23.37 -4.41 1.02
N MET A 283 -23.33 -4.80 -0.25
CA MET A 283 -24.54 -5.25 -0.98
C MET A 283 -25.06 -6.60 -0.49
N ALA A 284 -24.19 -7.56 -0.19
CA ALA A 284 -24.61 -8.85 0.39
C ALA A 284 -25.22 -8.62 1.79
N LYS A 285 -24.58 -7.78 2.59
CA LYS A 285 -25.07 -7.38 3.93
C LYS A 285 -26.38 -6.57 3.83
N GLN A 286 -26.54 -5.71 2.82
CA GLN A 286 -27.77 -4.96 2.59
C GLN A 286 -28.97 -5.90 2.43
N LYS A 287 -28.82 -7.00 1.70
CA LYS A 287 -29.88 -8.00 1.54
C LYS A 287 -30.26 -8.61 2.89
N GLU A 288 -29.29 -8.97 3.72
CA GLU A 288 -29.50 -9.50 5.06
C GLU A 288 -30.19 -8.48 5.97
N ILE A 289 -29.70 -7.23 6.01
CA ILE A 289 -30.28 -6.15 6.81
C ILE A 289 -31.73 -5.89 6.38
N LEU A 290 -32.01 -5.82 5.07
CA LEU A 290 -33.37 -5.56 4.58
C LEU A 290 -34.30 -6.74 4.84
N SER A 291 -33.81 -7.98 4.84
CA SER A 291 -34.64 -9.14 5.18
C SER A 291 -35.09 -9.13 6.64
N VAL A 292 -34.22 -8.71 7.55
CA VAL A 292 -34.49 -8.76 9.01
C VAL A 292 -35.00 -7.42 9.58
N LYS A 293 -34.38 -6.29 9.16
CA LYS A 293 -34.59 -4.96 9.77
C LYS A 293 -35.46 -4.03 8.93
N HIS A 294 -36.03 -4.49 7.81
CA HIS A 294 -36.86 -3.63 6.96
C HIS A 294 -38.07 -3.09 7.75
N PRO A 295 -38.32 -1.77 7.72
CA PRO A 295 -39.43 -1.16 8.46
C PRO A 295 -40.79 -1.82 8.20
N ARG A 296 -41.02 -2.33 6.99
CA ARG A 296 -42.25 -3.04 6.62
C ARG A 296 -42.48 -4.29 7.46
N ASN A 297 -41.41 -4.96 7.96
CA ASN A 297 -41.56 -6.15 8.80
C ASN A 297 -42.19 -5.86 10.17
N LYS A 298 -42.22 -4.57 10.59
CA LYS A 298 -42.86 -4.14 11.84
C LYS A 298 -44.36 -3.81 11.69
N ILE A 299 -44.87 -3.75 10.46
CA ILE A 299 -46.28 -3.42 10.18
C ILE A 299 -47.05 -4.73 10.13
N LYS A 300 -47.87 -4.99 11.15
CA LYS A 300 -48.87 -6.05 11.18
C LYS A 300 -50.15 -5.46 10.57
N LEU A 301 -50.64 -6.03 9.43
CA LEU A 301 -51.91 -5.73 8.84
C LEU A 301 -52.94 -6.71 9.37
#